data_715af4331b366c710cc89aaf9b1af07a
#
_entry.id   715af4331b366c710cc89aaf9b1af07a
#
_cell.length_a   1.000
_cell.length_b   1.000
_cell.length_c   1.000
_cell.angle_alpha   90.00
_cell.angle_beta   90.00
_cell.angle_gamma   90.00
#
_symmetry.space_group_name_H-M   'P 1'
#
loop_
_entity.id
_entity.type
_entity.pdbx_description
1 polymer ?
#
loop_
_entity_poly.entity_id
_entity_poly.type
_entity_poly.pdbx_seq_one_letter_code
_entity_poly.pdbx_strand_id
1 'polypeptide(L)' 'RLGEVDAGIVYVTDVRAAGGEVTGIDIPADVNASTTYPITTLTESENPAAARAFVEHVLSEEGAEVLASAGFATP' A
#
# COMPACT_ATOMS: atom_id res chain seq x y z
N ARG A 1 -4.80 -17.39 7.26
CA ARG A 1 -4.39 -18.14 6.08
C ARG A 1 -3.79 -19.52 6.39
N LEU A 2 -3.12 -19.63 7.51
CA LEU A 2 -2.53 -20.90 7.96
C LEU A 2 -3.53 -21.81 8.70
N GLY A 3 -4.81 -21.44 8.73
CA GLY A 3 -5.81 -22.22 9.44
C GLY A 3 -5.79 -22.05 10.97
N GLU A 4 -5.04 -21.08 11.47
CA GLU A 4 -4.91 -20.83 12.90
C GLU A 4 -5.99 -19.92 13.47
N VAL A 5 -6.67 -19.15 12.61
CA VAL A 5 -7.74 -18.22 13.00
C VAL A 5 -8.90 -18.33 12.03
N ASP A 6 -10.10 -18.02 12.52
CA ASP A 6 -11.31 -17.99 11.70
C ASP A 6 -11.48 -16.63 11.01
N ALA A 7 -11.03 -15.56 11.63
CA ALA A 7 -11.10 -14.20 11.07
C ALA A 7 -9.97 -13.35 11.66
N GLY A 8 -9.58 -12.33 10.93
CA GLY A 8 -8.54 -11.40 11.35
C GLY A 8 -8.74 -10.04 10.72
N ILE A 9 -8.11 -9.01 11.30
CA ILE A 9 -8.12 -7.65 10.77
C ILE A 9 -6.78 -7.41 10.09
N VAL A 10 -6.83 -7.05 8.81
CA VAL A 10 -5.63 -6.83 7.98
C VAL A 10 -5.87 -5.64 7.05
N TYR A 11 -4.83 -5.22 6.36
CA TYR A 11 -4.95 -4.19 5.32
C TYR A 11 -5.58 -4.77 4.04
N VAL A 12 -6.22 -3.91 3.27
CA VAL A 12 -6.78 -4.28 1.96
C VAL A 12 -5.70 -4.87 1.06
N THR A 13 -4.49 -4.34 1.13
CA THR A 13 -3.35 -4.83 0.34
C THR A 13 -2.97 -6.27 0.69
N ASP A 14 -3.13 -6.66 1.95
CA ASP A 14 -2.87 -8.04 2.38
C ASP A 14 -3.88 -9.01 1.76
N VAL A 15 -5.15 -8.60 1.68
CA VAL A 15 -6.20 -9.40 1.04
C VAL A 15 -5.89 -9.58 -0.44
N ARG A 16 -5.48 -8.51 -1.12
CA ARG A 16 -5.09 -8.56 -2.53
C ARG A 16 -3.92 -9.51 -2.76
N ALA A 17 -2.90 -9.41 -1.91
CA ALA A 17 -1.71 -10.26 -2.01
C ALA A 17 -2.03 -11.74 -1.77
N ALA A 18 -3.00 -12.04 -0.93
CA ALA A 18 -3.41 -13.41 -0.66
C ALA A 18 -4.21 -14.04 -1.80
N GLY A 19 -4.72 -13.23 -2.72
CA GLY A 19 -5.52 -13.71 -3.85
C GLY A 19 -6.82 -14.34 -3.39
N GLY A 20 -7.11 -15.54 -3.89
CA GLY A 20 -8.35 -16.25 -3.57
C GLY A 20 -8.34 -17.06 -2.28
N GLU A 21 -7.25 -17.04 -1.52
CA GLU A 21 -7.12 -17.85 -0.31
C GLU A 21 -7.94 -17.35 0.88
N VAL A 22 -8.34 -16.07 0.83
CA VAL A 22 -9.13 -15.44 1.89
C VAL A 22 -10.28 -14.65 1.27
N THR A 23 -11.32 -14.44 2.05
CA THR A 23 -12.44 -13.57 1.67
C THR A 23 -12.30 -12.25 2.41
N GLY A 24 -12.23 -11.15 1.66
CA GLY A 24 -12.13 -9.82 2.22
C GLY A 24 -13.53 -9.23 2.47
N ILE A 25 -13.73 -8.69 3.66
CA ILE A 25 -14.96 -7.98 4.01
C ILE A 25 -14.55 -6.54 4.33
N ASP A 26 -15.03 -5.59 3.52
CA ASP A 26 -14.68 -4.19 3.70
C ASP A 26 -15.32 -3.59 4.95
N ILE A 27 -14.53 -2.81 5.67
CA ILE A 27 -15.03 -2.03 6.80
C ILE A 27 -15.53 -0.70 6.25
N PRO A 28 -16.78 -0.29 6.55
CA PRO A 28 -17.29 0.99 6.08
C PRO A 28 -16.39 2.16 6.47
N ALA A 29 -16.22 3.13 5.56
CA ALA A 29 -15.28 4.23 5.74
C ALA A 29 -15.50 5.03 7.03
N ASP A 30 -16.75 5.17 7.47
CA ASP A 30 -17.09 5.94 8.66
C ASP A 30 -16.69 5.26 9.97
N VAL A 31 -16.36 3.97 9.94
CA VAL A 31 -15.90 3.23 11.13
C VAL A 31 -14.53 2.59 10.92
N ASN A 32 -13.86 2.92 9.82
CA ASN A 32 -12.55 2.41 9.47
C ASN A 32 -11.44 3.35 9.93
N ALA A 33 -10.25 2.82 10.12
CA ALA A 33 -9.05 3.61 10.36
C ALA A 33 -8.13 3.51 9.16
N SER A 34 -7.69 4.66 8.67
CA SER A 34 -6.75 4.73 7.54
C SER A 34 -5.44 5.36 7.99
N THR A 35 -4.36 4.99 7.32
CA THR A 35 -3.04 5.54 7.58
C THR A 35 -2.37 5.94 6.27
N THR A 36 -1.37 6.79 6.38
CA THR A 36 -0.59 7.26 5.24
C THR A 36 0.84 6.75 5.35
N TYR A 37 1.38 6.31 4.24
CA TYR A 37 2.79 5.93 4.14
C TYR A 37 3.55 7.05 3.45
N PRO A 38 4.38 7.81 4.17
CA PRO A 38 5.20 8.83 3.53
C PRO A 38 6.41 8.22 2.84
N ILE A 39 6.89 8.87 1.80
CA ILE A 39 8.12 8.50 1.10
C ILE A 39 9.01 9.75 1.00
N THR A 40 10.30 9.58 1.24
CA THR A 40 11.24 10.69 1.18
C THR A 40 12.62 10.22 0.75
N THR A 41 13.48 11.18 0.40
CA THR A 41 14.90 10.91 0.14
C THR A 41 15.69 11.15 1.42
N LEU A 42 16.84 10.50 1.52
CA LEU A 42 17.74 10.71 2.66
C LEU A 42 18.78 11.77 2.31
N THR A 43 19.09 12.65 3.27
CA THR A 43 20.07 13.71 3.05
C THR A 43 21.48 13.20 2.78
N GLU A 44 21.81 12.01 3.29
CA GLU A 44 23.13 11.40 3.12
C GLU A 44 23.19 10.40 1.98
N SER A 45 22.18 10.39 1.09
CA SER A 45 22.18 9.51 -0.07
C SER A 45 23.41 9.75 -0.96
N GLU A 46 24.03 8.67 -1.42
CA GLU A 46 25.15 8.74 -2.37
C GLU A 46 24.69 9.10 -3.80
N ASN A 47 23.37 8.94 -4.06
CA ASN A 47 22.77 9.21 -5.37
C ASN A 47 21.50 10.04 -5.20
N PRO A 48 21.61 11.31 -4.75
CA PRO A 48 20.43 12.12 -4.45
C PRO A 48 19.52 12.36 -5.65
N ALA A 49 20.09 12.53 -6.84
CA ALA A 49 19.28 12.74 -8.05
C ALA A 49 18.47 11.49 -8.40
N ALA A 50 19.07 10.31 -8.30
CA ALA A 50 18.38 9.06 -8.56
C ALA A 50 17.31 8.79 -7.51
N ALA A 51 17.60 9.09 -6.24
CA ALA A 51 16.64 8.93 -5.15
C ALA A 51 15.42 9.83 -5.37
N ARG A 52 15.63 11.09 -5.76
CA ARG A 52 14.55 12.02 -6.06
C ARG A 52 13.72 11.55 -7.25
N ALA A 53 14.37 11.07 -8.29
CA ALA A 53 13.69 10.55 -9.48
C ALA A 53 12.79 9.35 -9.11
N PHE A 54 13.25 8.49 -8.22
CA PHE A 54 12.46 7.35 -7.74
C PHE A 54 11.21 7.82 -7.01
N VAL A 55 11.35 8.78 -6.08
CA VAL A 55 10.20 9.33 -5.34
C VAL A 55 9.21 9.97 -6.31
N GLU A 56 9.70 10.76 -7.27
CA GLU A 56 8.84 11.39 -8.27
C GLU A 56 8.10 10.35 -9.12
N HIS A 57 8.76 9.25 -9.46
CA HIS A 57 8.14 8.16 -10.21
C HIS A 57 7.03 7.47 -9.38
N VAL A 58 7.27 7.20 -8.12
CA VAL A 58 6.26 6.60 -7.22
C VAL A 58 5.04 7.51 -7.12
N LEU A 59 5.24 8.82 -7.08
CA LEU A 59 4.17 9.81 -6.96
C LEU A 59 3.55 10.20 -8.31
N SER A 60 4.05 9.67 -9.41
CA SER A 60 3.54 9.93 -10.76
C SER A 60 2.21 9.19 -10.99
N GLU A 61 1.56 9.48 -12.13
CA GLU A 61 0.36 8.76 -12.54
C GLU A 61 0.60 7.27 -12.70
N GLU A 62 1.75 6.89 -13.27
CA GLU A 62 2.12 5.48 -13.42
C GLU A 62 2.30 4.80 -12.07
N GLY A 63 2.95 5.47 -11.13
CA GLY A 63 3.11 4.97 -9.79
C GLY A 63 1.78 4.82 -9.06
N ALA A 64 0.90 5.80 -9.21
CA ALA A 64 -0.44 5.77 -8.63
C ALA A 64 -1.26 4.59 -9.18
N GLU A 65 -1.17 4.31 -10.47
CA GLU A 65 -1.87 3.18 -11.07
C GLU A 65 -1.38 1.85 -10.53
N VAL A 66 -0.07 1.69 -10.37
CA VAL A 66 0.52 0.47 -9.82
C VAL A 66 0.08 0.28 -8.37
N LEU A 67 0.14 1.34 -7.58
CA LEU A 67 -0.28 1.28 -6.17
C LEU A 67 -1.77 0.99 -6.04
N ALA A 68 -2.59 1.64 -6.85
CA ALA A 68 -4.04 1.40 -6.85
C ALA A 68 -4.36 -0.07 -7.21
N SER A 69 -3.63 -0.64 -8.17
CA SER A 69 -3.84 -2.04 -8.55
C SER A 69 -3.48 -3.01 -7.43
N ALA A 70 -2.60 -2.61 -6.52
CA ALA A 70 -2.25 -3.40 -5.33
C ALA A 70 -3.20 -3.17 -4.15
N GLY A 71 -4.11 -2.22 -4.25
CA GLY A 71 -5.10 -1.95 -3.22
C GLY A 71 -4.86 -0.70 -2.39
N PHE A 72 -3.84 0.11 -2.72
CA PHE A 72 -3.57 1.37 -2.02
C PHE A 72 -4.51 2.47 -2.52
N ALA A 73 -4.93 3.33 -1.60
CA ALA A 73 -5.65 4.54 -1.99
C ALA A 73 -4.66 5.58 -2.51
N THR A 74 -5.11 6.45 -3.41
CA THR A 74 -4.28 7.56 -3.91
C THR A 74 -4.36 8.73 -2.93
N PRO A 75 -3.29 9.55 -2.88
CA PRO A 75 -3.28 10.74 -2.02
C PRO A 75 -4.33 11.76 -2.47
#